data_3c44b5b8746c89cbb22da132dd602515
#
_entry.id   3c44b5b8746c89cbb22da132dd602515
#
_cell.length_a   1.000
_cell.length_b   1.000
_cell.length_c   1.000
_cell.angle_alpha   90.00
_cell.angle_beta   90.00
_cell.angle_gamma   90.00
#
_symmetry.space_group_name_H-M   'P 1'
#
loop_
_entity.id
_entity.type
_entity.pdbx_description
1 polymer ?
#
loop_
_entity_poly.entity_id
_entity_poly.type
_entity_poly.pdbx_seq_one_letter_code
_entity_poly.pdbx_strand_id
1 'polypeptide(L)'
;MNKNVLNKLYWIFWCSTTVLTGILAGFLTSYAIMFGRFLTWFIESGNVDLLHKTYTVFRETSSPQVLYDSFFYLALVSGIIWTVLAFLIKRDRVIAMIAGLSTLWVSIVFFATKFGRAEDEVLTGIANAKMTQLFVTLNVPIHTCFAVFYIVNLFLLLVVALNNNRELNKVSES
;
A
#
# COMPACT_ATOMS: atom_id res chain seq x y z
N MET A 1 28.61 -12.30 7.25
CA MET A 1 27.33 -13.02 7.43
C MET A 1 27.29 -14.20 6.47
N ASN A 2 26.87 -15.37 6.92
CA ASN A 2 26.87 -16.62 6.12
C ASN A 2 25.91 -16.43 4.91
N LYS A 3 26.38 -16.75 3.69
CA LYS A 3 25.62 -16.59 2.43
C LYS A 3 24.27 -17.35 2.46
N ASN A 4 24.25 -18.52 3.12
CA ASN A 4 23.01 -19.30 3.27
C ASN A 4 21.97 -18.60 4.16
N VAL A 5 22.40 -17.91 5.21
CA VAL A 5 21.52 -17.14 6.10
C VAL A 5 20.94 -15.94 5.34
N LEU A 6 21.78 -15.20 4.60
CA LEU A 6 21.34 -14.09 3.76
C LEU A 6 20.26 -14.52 2.76
N ASN A 7 20.47 -15.65 2.09
CA ASN A 7 19.52 -16.15 1.10
C ASN A 7 18.19 -16.58 1.73
N LYS A 8 18.22 -17.21 2.92
CA LYS A 8 16.99 -17.53 3.67
C LYS A 8 16.23 -16.28 4.07
N LEU A 9 16.90 -15.28 4.61
CA LEU A 9 16.28 -14.00 4.98
C LEU A 9 15.69 -13.29 3.76
N TYR A 10 16.41 -13.28 2.63
CA TYR A 10 15.91 -12.72 1.38
C TYR A 10 14.54 -13.31 1.00
N TRP A 11 14.39 -14.64 1.04
CA TRP A 11 13.13 -15.30 0.68
C TRP A 11 12.02 -15.08 1.71
N ILE A 12 12.35 -15.01 3.00
CA ILE A 12 11.39 -14.69 4.06
C ILE A 12 10.81 -13.29 3.83
N PHE A 13 11.66 -12.28 3.63
CA PHE A 13 11.21 -10.91 3.43
C PHE A 13 10.58 -10.68 2.06
N TRP A 14 11.02 -11.40 1.02
CA TRP A 14 10.31 -11.40 -0.26
C TRP A 14 8.88 -11.93 -0.10
N CYS A 15 8.69 -13.07 0.57
CA CYS A 15 7.38 -13.65 0.83
C CYS A 15 6.49 -12.69 1.64
N SER A 16 7.01 -12.14 2.74
CA SER A 16 6.30 -11.16 3.56
C SER A 16 5.88 -9.93 2.74
N THR A 17 6.80 -9.37 1.95
CA THR A 17 6.52 -8.22 1.08
C THR A 17 5.46 -8.56 0.06
N THR A 18 5.51 -9.74 -0.55
CA THR A 18 4.52 -10.19 -1.56
C THR A 18 3.12 -10.31 -0.96
N VAL A 19 3.00 -10.97 0.20
CA VAL A 19 1.71 -11.14 0.90
C VAL A 19 1.13 -9.77 1.30
N LEU A 20 1.94 -8.92 1.91
CA LEU A 20 1.51 -7.59 2.36
C LEU A 20 1.14 -6.68 1.17
N THR A 21 1.88 -6.73 0.07
CA THR A 21 1.54 -6.03 -1.17
C THR A 21 0.18 -6.50 -1.71
N GLY A 22 -0.10 -7.81 -1.68
CA GLY A 22 -1.40 -8.37 -2.08
C GLY A 22 -2.56 -7.90 -1.20
N ILE A 23 -2.36 -7.87 0.14
CA ILE A 23 -3.36 -7.36 1.09
C ILE A 23 -3.65 -5.87 0.80
N LEU A 24 -2.63 -5.04 0.64
CA LEU A 24 -2.78 -3.62 0.34
C LEU A 24 -3.42 -3.37 -1.03
N ALA A 25 -3.06 -4.15 -2.05
CA ALA A 25 -3.70 -4.11 -3.37
C ALA A 25 -5.21 -4.37 -3.27
N GLY A 26 -5.61 -5.43 -2.56
CA GLY A 26 -7.01 -5.78 -2.34
C GLY A 26 -7.76 -4.70 -1.56
N PHE A 27 -7.17 -4.22 -0.47
CA PHE A 27 -7.77 -3.15 0.34
C PHE A 27 -7.99 -1.87 -0.45
N LEU A 28 -6.96 -1.36 -1.14
CA LEU A 28 -7.05 -0.13 -1.92
C LEU A 28 -8.01 -0.26 -3.11
N THR A 29 -8.08 -1.44 -3.73
CA THR A 29 -9.05 -1.73 -4.77
C THR A 29 -10.49 -1.65 -4.22
N SER A 30 -10.75 -2.30 -3.10
CA SER A 30 -12.05 -2.26 -2.43
C SER A 30 -12.42 -0.83 -2.00
N TYR A 31 -11.46 -0.09 -1.46
CA TYR A 31 -11.65 1.30 -1.10
C TYR A 31 -12.02 2.14 -2.33
N ALA A 32 -11.25 2.06 -3.41
CA ALA A 32 -11.48 2.85 -4.62
C ALA A 32 -12.84 2.55 -5.28
N ILE A 33 -13.28 1.28 -5.29
CA ILE A 33 -14.52 0.86 -5.95
C ILE A 33 -15.76 1.20 -5.11
N MET A 34 -15.69 1.03 -3.79
CA MET A 34 -16.86 1.12 -2.91
C MET A 34 -16.74 2.30 -1.94
N PHE A 35 -15.85 2.17 -0.97
CA PHE A 35 -15.85 3.05 0.20
C PHE A 35 -15.45 4.49 -0.13
N GLY A 36 -14.42 4.68 -0.93
CA GLY A 36 -13.99 6.01 -1.37
C GLY A 36 -15.07 6.73 -2.18
N ARG A 37 -15.76 6.01 -3.05
CA ARG A 37 -16.90 6.56 -3.80
C ARG A 37 -18.08 6.91 -2.89
N PHE A 38 -18.37 6.05 -1.91
CA PHE A 38 -19.41 6.31 -0.93
C PHE A 38 -19.12 7.57 -0.12
N LEU A 39 -17.91 7.73 0.40
CA LEU A 39 -17.52 8.94 1.13
C LEU A 39 -17.60 10.20 0.28
N THR A 40 -17.10 10.15 -0.95
CA THR A 40 -17.18 11.29 -1.89
C THR A 40 -18.62 11.68 -2.16
N TRP A 41 -19.47 10.70 -2.50
CA TRP A 41 -20.90 10.93 -2.72
C TRP A 41 -21.61 11.52 -1.49
N PHE A 42 -21.26 11.03 -0.29
CA PHE A 42 -21.84 11.53 0.97
C PHE A 42 -21.60 13.03 1.16
N ILE A 43 -20.37 13.46 0.85
CA ILE A 43 -19.96 14.87 0.96
C ILE A 43 -20.64 15.72 -0.14
N GLU A 44 -20.62 15.26 -1.39
CA GLU A 44 -21.23 15.96 -2.53
C GLU A 44 -22.75 16.08 -2.40
N SER A 45 -23.39 15.11 -1.75
CA SER A 45 -24.85 15.13 -1.47
C SER A 45 -25.24 16.04 -0.29
N GLY A 46 -24.30 16.75 0.32
CA GLY A 46 -24.56 17.63 1.48
C GLY A 46 -24.84 16.90 2.80
N ASN A 47 -24.58 15.59 2.89
CA ASN A 47 -24.84 14.77 4.07
C ASN A 47 -23.66 14.72 5.05
N VAL A 48 -22.82 15.75 5.07
CA VAL A 48 -21.58 15.80 5.87
C VAL A 48 -21.87 15.63 7.38
N ASP A 49 -22.94 16.25 7.88
CA ASP A 49 -23.32 16.13 9.30
C ASP A 49 -23.68 14.68 9.69
N LEU A 50 -24.31 13.94 8.77
CA LEU A 50 -24.64 12.54 9.01
C LEU A 50 -23.38 11.67 8.96
N LEU A 51 -22.43 11.97 8.07
CA LEU A 51 -21.12 11.33 8.02
C LEU A 51 -20.41 11.48 9.36
N HIS A 52 -20.35 12.69 9.91
CA HIS A 52 -19.69 12.95 11.19
C HIS A 52 -20.40 12.25 12.36
N LYS A 53 -21.72 12.21 12.36
CA LYS A 53 -22.49 11.53 13.42
C LYS A 53 -22.39 10.00 13.40
N THR A 54 -22.04 9.42 12.26
CA THR A 54 -22.00 7.95 12.08
C THR A 54 -20.59 7.44 11.89
N TYR A 55 -19.94 7.79 10.79
CA TYR A 55 -18.64 7.24 10.43
C TYR A 55 -17.50 7.75 11.33
N THR A 56 -17.51 9.03 11.70
CA THR A 56 -16.47 9.56 12.60
C THR A 56 -16.53 8.86 13.96
N VAL A 57 -17.71 8.69 14.51
CA VAL A 57 -17.92 7.95 15.76
C VAL A 57 -17.48 6.49 15.66
N PHE A 58 -17.84 5.83 14.54
CA PHE A 58 -17.36 4.47 14.27
C PHE A 58 -15.84 4.38 14.18
N ARG A 59 -15.20 5.33 13.48
CA ARG A 59 -13.73 5.39 13.35
C ARG A 59 -13.04 5.55 14.70
N GLU A 60 -13.57 6.40 15.56
CA GLU A 60 -13.03 6.66 16.90
C GLU A 60 -13.20 5.45 17.84
N THR A 61 -14.36 4.78 17.80
CA THR A 61 -14.68 3.67 18.69
C THR A 61 -14.08 2.34 18.26
N SER A 62 -14.07 2.05 16.95
CA SER A 62 -13.62 0.76 16.39
C SER A 62 -12.18 0.79 15.90
N SER A 63 -11.58 1.97 15.78
CA SER A 63 -10.19 2.17 15.34
C SER A 63 -9.76 1.33 14.12
N PRO A 64 -10.57 1.21 13.04
CA PRO A 64 -10.23 0.39 11.87
C PRO A 64 -8.93 0.83 11.21
N GLN A 65 -8.58 2.09 11.38
CA GLN A 65 -7.34 2.68 10.89
C GLN A 65 -6.10 2.01 11.49
N VAL A 66 -6.13 1.62 12.76
CA VAL A 66 -4.98 0.96 13.42
C VAL A 66 -4.60 -0.34 12.71
N LEU A 67 -5.58 -1.13 12.30
CA LEU A 67 -5.32 -2.37 11.55
C LEU A 67 -4.70 -2.07 10.18
N TYR A 68 -5.27 -1.11 9.46
CA TYR A 68 -4.77 -0.69 8.15
C TYR A 68 -3.35 -0.14 8.22
N ASP A 69 -3.10 0.79 9.14
CA ASP A 69 -1.78 1.37 9.38
C ASP A 69 -0.75 0.30 9.73
N SER A 70 -1.16 -0.71 10.52
CA SER A 70 -0.29 -1.84 10.88
C SER A 70 0.18 -2.61 9.64
N PHE A 71 -0.72 -2.95 8.72
CA PHE A 71 -0.35 -3.61 7.45
C PHE A 71 0.55 -2.72 6.60
N PHE A 72 0.29 -1.42 6.57
CA PHE A 72 1.07 -0.46 5.83
C PHE A 72 2.51 -0.35 6.38
N TYR A 73 2.68 -0.23 7.70
CA TYR A 73 3.99 -0.21 8.33
C TYR A 73 4.75 -1.52 8.17
N LEU A 74 4.07 -2.66 8.32
CA LEU A 74 4.69 -3.97 8.10
C LEU A 74 5.16 -4.14 6.65
N ALA A 75 4.38 -3.68 5.67
CA ALA A 75 4.76 -3.70 4.26
C ALA A 75 5.97 -2.80 3.99
N LEU A 76 6.00 -1.59 4.59
CA LEU A 76 7.12 -0.67 4.46
C LEU A 76 8.41 -1.28 5.02
N VAL A 77 8.38 -1.78 6.25
CA VAL A 77 9.56 -2.37 6.91
C VAL A 77 10.03 -3.61 6.17
N SER A 78 9.11 -4.53 5.84
CA SER A 78 9.44 -5.75 5.10
C SER A 78 10.04 -5.45 3.73
N GLY A 79 9.47 -4.51 3.00
CA GLY A 79 9.95 -4.11 1.68
C GLY A 79 11.34 -3.45 1.71
N ILE A 80 11.61 -2.60 2.70
CA ILE A 80 12.93 -2.00 2.91
C ILE A 80 13.98 -3.08 3.19
N ILE A 81 13.68 -4.00 4.12
CA ILE A 81 14.62 -5.08 4.48
C ILE A 81 14.87 -5.97 3.25
N TRP A 82 13.83 -6.37 2.52
CA TRP A 82 14.00 -7.15 1.30
C TRP A 82 14.85 -6.42 0.26
N THR A 83 14.63 -5.12 0.06
CA THR A 83 15.42 -4.30 -0.87
C THR A 83 16.89 -4.28 -0.48
N VAL A 84 17.21 -4.06 0.80
CA VAL A 84 18.59 -4.11 1.30
C VAL A 84 19.23 -5.48 1.04
N LEU A 85 18.51 -6.57 1.35
CA LEU A 85 18.98 -7.94 1.11
C LEU A 85 19.21 -8.20 -0.38
N ALA A 86 18.35 -7.73 -1.28
CA ALA A 86 18.50 -7.84 -2.72
C ALA A 86 19.78 -7.15 -3.22
N PHE A 87 20.14 -6.00 -2.64
CA PHE A 87 21.39 -5.32 -2.94
C PHE A 87 22.62 -6.06 -2.39
N LEU A 88 22.55 -6.59 -1.17
CA LEU A 88 23.64 -7.36 -0.55
C LEU A 88 23.96 -8.65 -1.31
N ILE A 89 22.93 -9.39 -1.75
CA ILE A 89 23.11 -10.63 -2.51
C ILE A 89 23.28 -10.40 -4.02
N LYS A 90 23.16 -9.17 -4.48
CA LYS A 90 23.25 -8.74 -5.89
C LYS A 90 22.19 -9.37 -6.79
N ARG A 91 20.96 -9.55 -6.28
CA ARG A 91 19.85 -10.23 -6.96
C ARG A 91 18.60 -9.32 -7.00
N ASP A 92 17.87 -9.35 -8.10
CA ASP A 92 16.56 -8.71 -8.30
C ASP A 92 16.47 -7.22 -7.88
N ARG A 93 17.60 -6.49 -7.92
CA ARG A 93 17.76 -5.13 -7.39
C ARG A 93 16.75 -4.13 -7.95
N VAL A 94 16.49 -4.19 -9.27
CA VAL A 94 15.57 -3.26 -9.93
C VAL A 94 14.14 -3.52 -9.46
N ILE A 95 13.73 -4.79 -9.41
CA ILE A 95 12.39 -5.16 -8.91
C ILE A 95 12.26 -4.79 -7.44
N ALA A 96 13.31 -5.02 -6.64
CA ALA A 96 13.32 -4.65 -5.22
C ALA A 96 13.19 -3.13 -5.01
N MET A 97 13.85 -2.31 -5.83
CA MET A 97 13.70 -0.84 -5.79
C MET A 97 12.28 -0.38 -6.12
N ILE A 98 11.62 -1.00 -7.08
CA ILE A 98 10.29 -0.61 -7.52
C ILE A 98 9.23 -1.21 -6.60
N ALA A 99 9.19 -2.55 -6.50
CA ALA A 99 8.14 -3.27 -5.81
C ALA A 99 8.39 -3.41 -4.29
N GLY A 100 9.64 -3.60 -3.87
CA GLY A 100 10.00 -3.64 -2.45
C GLY A 100 9.77 -2.31 -1.73
N LEU A 101 10.01 -1.18 -2.41
CA LEU A 101 9.77 0.15 -1.87
C LEU A 101 8.41 0.73 -2.27
N SER A 102 7.47 -0.10 -2.76
CA SER A 102 6.16 0.37 -3.22
C SER A 102 5.41 1.20 -2.16
N THR A 103 5.43 0.76 -0.91
CA THR A 103 4.80 1.47 0.20
C THR A 103 5.47 2.81 0.49
N LEU A 104 6.80 2.91 0.34
CA LEU A 104 7.53 4.17 0.46
C LEU A 104 7.11 5.17 -0.64
N TRP A 105 7.02 4.70 -1.89
CA TRP A 105 6.57 5.54 -3.00
C TRP A 105 5.15 6.07 -2.81
N VAL A 106 4.22 5.20 -2.38
CA VAL A 106 2.85 5.59 -2.05
C VAL A 106 2.83 6.63 -0.92
N SER A 107 3.61 6.44 0.15
CA SER A 107 3.73 7.41 1.25
C SER A 107 4.19 8.78 0.75
N ILE A 108 5.23 8.82 -0.09
CA ILE A 108 5.75 10.08 -0.64
C ILE A 108 4.65 10.84 -1.41
N VAL A 109 3.90 10.13 -2.28
CA VAL A 109 2.81 10.75 -3.06
C VAL A 109 1.69 11.22 -2.14
N PHE A 110 1.30 10.41 -1.14
CA PHE A 110 0.24 10.72 -0.18
C PHE A 110 0.54 12.01 0.61
N PHE A 111 1.79 12.17 1.06
CA PHE A 111 2.22 13.38 1.76
C PHE A 111 2.42 14.58 0.81
N ALA A 112 3.02 14.37 -0.35
CA ALA A 112 3.28 15.44 -1.32
C ALA A 112 2.00 16.08 -1.86
N THR A 113 0.94 15.30 -2.05
CA THR A 113 -0.38 15.78 -2.49
C THR A 113 -1.19 16.45 -1.38
N LYS A 114 -0.74 16.37 -0.12
CA LYS A 114 -1.49 16.80 1.08
C LYS A 114 -2.84 16.08 1.24
N PHE A 115 -3.06 15.00 0.49
CA PHE A 115 -4.32 14.27 0.51
C PHE A 115 -4.60 13.68 1.89
N GLY A 116 -3.60 13.08 2.56
CA GLY A 116 -3.77 12.52 3.90
C GLY A 116 -4.24 13.53 4.94
N ARG A 117 -3.77 14.78 4.84
CA ARG A 117 -4.27 15.87 5.68
C ARG A 117 -5.71 16.23 5.35
N ALA A 118 -6.06 16.29 4.06
CA ALA A 118 -7.43 16.60 3.65
C ALA A 118 -8.41 15.50 4.07
N GLU A 119 -8.01 14.24 3.95
CA GLU A 119 -8.79 13.09 4.42
C GLU A 119 -9.03 13.15 5.93
N ASP A 120 -7.99 13.37 6.72
CA ASP A 120 -8.11 13.45 8.17
C ASP A 120 -8.99 14.62 8.60
N GLU A 121 -8.77 15.83 8.07
CA GLU A 121 -9.60 17.01 8.40
C GLU A 121 -11.07 16.83 8.01
N VAL A 122 -11.36 16.19 6.86
CA VAL A 122 -12.74 15.91 6.42
C VAL A 122 -13.40 14.87 7.33
N LEU A 123 -12.70 13.78 7.64
CA LEU A 123 -13.28 12.70 8.45
C LEU A 123 -13.39 13.03 9.94
N THR A 124 -12.66 14.04 10.42
CA THR A 124 -12.78 14.57 11.79
C THR A 124 -13.71 15.78 11.91
N GLY A 125 -14.22 16.31 10.79
CA GLY A 125 -15.17 17.41 10.79
C GLY A 125 -14.56 18.81 10.96
N ILE A 126 -13.24 18.95 10.82
CA ILE A 126 -12.54 20.24 10.95
C ILE A 126 -12.11 20.85 9.61
N ALA A 127 -12.44 20.19 8.48
CA ALA A 127 -12.03 20.61 7.16
C ALA A 127 -12.65 21.94 6.76
N ASN A 128 -11.84 22.82 6.20
CA ASN A 128 -12.33 23.99 5.48
C ASN A 128 -12.72 23.62 4.02
N ALA A 129 -13.40 24.54 3.33
CA ALA A 129 -13.88 24.32 1.96
C ALA A 129 -12.76 23.85 0.99
N LYS A 130 -11.51 24.36 1.16
CA LYS A 130 -10.38 23.98 0.30
C LYS A 130 -9.98 22.53 0.54
N MET A 131 -9.92 22.06 1.80
CA MET A 131 -9.58 20.68 2.13
C MET A 131 -10.69 19.72 1.71
N THR A 132 -11.95 20.10 1.91
CA THR A 132 -13.09 19.33 1.41
C THR A 132 -13.04 19.15 -0.11
N GLN A 133 -12.78 20.24 -0.84
CA GLN A 133 -12.63 20.18 -2.31
C GLN A 133 -11.44 19.30 -2.72
N LEU A 134 -10.31 19.40 -2.03
CA LEU A 134 -9.13 18.56 -2.29
C LEU A 134 -9.45 17.08 -2.07
N PHE A 135 -10.13 16.76 -0.97
CA PHE A 135 -10.58 15.40 -0.67
C PHE A 135 -11.50 14.87 -1.77
N VAL A 136 -12.58 15.58 -2.09
CA VAL A 136 -13.55 15.15 -3.12
C VAL A 136 -12.88 14.92 -4.48
N THR A 137 -11.95 15.82 -4.86
CA THR A 137 -11.26 15.73 -6.15
C THR A 137 -10.27 14.54 -6.21
N LEU A 138 -9.55 14.26 -5.13
CA LEU A 138 -8.46 13.28 -5.15
C LEU A 138 -8.83 11.92 -4.58
N ASN A 139 -9.86 11.80 -3.75
CA ASN A 139 -10.15 10.58 -2.99
C ASN A 139 -10.21 9.32 -3.88
N VAL A 140 -11.10 9.27 -4.84
CA VAL A 140 -11.23 8.11 -5.73
C VAL A 140 -10.02 7.97 -6.68
N PRO A 141 -9.55 9.03 -7.38
CA PRO A 141 -8.41 8.93 -8.27
C PRO A 141 -7.13 8.45 -7.60
N ILE A 142 -6.75 8.99 -6.43
CA ILE A 142 -5.50 8.65 -5.77
C ILE A 142 -5.49 7.20 -5.29
N HIS A 143 -6.60 6.72 -4.70
CA HIS A 143 -6.73 5.34 -4.27
C HIS A 143 -6.77 4.37 -5.45
N THR A 144 -7.37 4.77 -6.57
CA THR A 144 -7.34 3.97 -7.82
C THR A 144 -5.90 3.86 -8.34
N CYS A 145 -5.15 4.95 -8.39
CA CYS A 145 -3.76 4.93 -8.80
C CYS A 145 -2.90 4.04 -7.88
N PHE A 146 -3.10 4.12 -6.57
CA PHE A 146 -2.39 3.28 -5.61
C PHE A 146 -2.77 1.81 -5.76
N ALA A 147 -4.05 1.47 -5.96
CA ALA A 147 -4.50 0.12 -6.20
C ALA A 147 -3.82 -0.50 -7.43
N VAL A 148 -3.84 0.22 -8.56
CA VAL A 148 -3.17 -0.22 -9.79
C VAL A 148 -1.67 -0.38 -9.58
N PHE A 149 -1.03 0.56 -8.89
CA PHE A 149 0.39 0.50 -8.59
C PHE A 149 0.75 -0.74 -7.75
N TYR A 150 -0.01 -1.05 -6.69
CA TYR A 150 0.21 -2.25 -5.88
C TYR A 150 -0.06 -3.55 -6.65
N ILE A 151 -1.08 -3.58 -7.52
CA ILE A 151 -1.34 -4.74 -8.40
C ILE A 151 -0.14 -4.98 -9.34
N VAL A 152 0.36 -3.95 -10.00
CA VAL A 152 1.54 -4.06 -10.88
C VAL A 152 2.77 -4.54 -10.09
N ASN A 153 3.00 -4.00 -8.89
CA ASN A 153 4.11 -4.43 -8.04
C ASN A 153 3.96 -5.88 -7.57
N LEU A 154 2.74 -6.34 -7.30
CA LEU A 154 2.48 -7.75 -6.98
C LEU A 154 2.89 -8.66 -8.14
N PHE A 155 2.57 -8.31 -9.39
CA PHE A 155 3.04 -9.05 -10.56
C PHE A 155 4.57 -9.06 -10.68
N LEU A 156 5.25 -7.94 -10.46
CA LEU A 156 6.71 -7.87 -10.45
C LEU A 156 7.33 -8.78 -9.38
N LEU A 157 6.74 -8.83 -8.18
CA LEU A 157 7.17 -9.74 -7.11
C LEU A 157 7.00 -11.21 -7.51
N LEU A 158 5.90 -11.57 -8.18
CA LEU A 158 5.68 -12.93 -8.67
C LEU A 158 6.69 -13.34 -9.77
N VAL A 159 7.12 -12.41 -10.61
CA VAL A 159 8.17 -12.65 -11.61
C VAL A 159 9.49 -13.09 -10.96
N VAL A 160 9.84 -12.58 -9.78
CA VAL A 160 11.03 -13.01 -9.02
C VAL A 160 10.97 -14.51 -8.71
N ALA A 161 9.80 -15.01 -8.26
CA ALA A 161 9.63 -16.44 -7.98
C ALA A 161 9.73 -17.31 -9.24
N LEU A 162 9.12 -16.87 -10.33
CA LEU A 162 9.15 -17.60 -11.60
C LEU A 162 10.57 -17.70 -12.17
N ASN A 163 11.35 -16.64 -12.10
CA ASN A 163 12.74 -16.65 -12.56
C ASN A 163 13.62 -17.59 -11.71
N ASN A 164 13.42 -17.60 -10.39
CA ASN A 164 14.13 -18.50 -9.51
C ASN A 164 13.85 -19.98 -9.81
N ASN A 165 12.58 -20.34 -10.06
CA ASN A 165 12.21 -21.71 -10.39
C ASN A 165 12.85 -22.16 -11.73
N ARG A 166 12.97 -21.27 -12.71
CA ARG A 166 13.65 -21.58 -13.98
C ARG A 166 15.14 -21.84 -13.80
N GLU A 167 15.81 -21.10 -12.91
CA GLU A 167 17.22 -21.33 -12.61
C GLU A 167 17.45 -22.68 -11.92
N LEU A 168 16.60 -23.07 -10.97
CA LEU A 168 16.66 -24.34 -10.28
C LEU A 168 16.50 -25.54 -11.22
N ASN A 169 15.54 -25.46 -12.16
CA ASN A 169 15.30 -26.53 -13.13
C ASN A 169 16.50 -26.72 -14.08
N LYS A 170 17.15 -25.66 -14.53
CA LYS A 170 18.36 -25.78 -15.38
C LYS A 170 19.52 -26.45 -14.68
N VAL A 171 19.67 -26.26 -13.35
CA VAL A 171 20.73 -26.91 -12.57
C VAL A 171 20.44 -28.40 -12.33
N SER A 172 19.17 -28.81 -12.31
CA SER A 172 18.79 -30.21 -12.14
C SER A 172 18.89 -31.06 -13.43
N GLU A 173 18.97 -30.40 -14.60
CA GLU A 173 19.08 -31.04 -15.91
C GLU A 173 20.54 -31.14 -16.42
N SER A 174 21.49 -30.49 -15.73
CA SER A 174 22.94 -30.50 -16.03
C SER A 174 23.68 -31.49 -15.16
#